data_7199e5b808f1bf445b4c6af872124e56
#
_entry.id   7199e5b808f1bf445b4c6af872124e56
#
_cell.length_a   1.000
_cell.length_b   1.000
_cell.length_c   1.000
_cell.angle_alpha   90.00
_cell.angle_beta   90.00
_cell.angle_gamma   90.00
#
_symmetry.space_group_name_H-M   'P 1'
#
loop_
_entity.id
_entity.type
_entity.pdbx_description
1 polymer ?
#
loop_
_entity_poly.entity_id
_entity_poly.type
_entity_poly.pdbx_seq_one_letter_code
_entity_poly.pdbx_strand_id
1 'polypeptide(L)'
;VADIVANYDVIVTPGFQFAGISTIAGDNPDKKFILIDSNPQEIDGVTEFDNIYAMTFAEEESGFFAGMAAALETKTGKVAVVNGVAYPSNVNYQYGFESGVNYVNAMYDKKVEFIELPAYAGTDVTGANVGGNYVGSFADEPTGKVVGNALINEGVDIMFVAAGGSGNGVFTAAKEADGVMVIGCDVDQYDDGKN
;
A
#
# COMPACT_ATOMS: atom_id res chain seq x y z
N VAL A 1 -4.33 -6.08 21.87
CA VAL A 1 -3.19 -6.90 22.31
C VAL A 1 -3.13 -6.97 23.83
N ALA A 2 -3.27 -5.84 24.54
CA ALA A 2 -3.19 -5.79 26.01
C ALA A 2 -4.10 -6.84 26.68
N ASP A 3 -5.31 -7.04 26.18
CA ASP A 3 -6.30 -7.98 26.76
C ASP A 3 -5.93 -9.45 26.61
N ILE A 4 -5.01 -9.78 25.71
CA ILE A 4 -4.67 -11.18 25.38
C ILE A 4 -3.23 -11.54 25.73
N VAL A 5 -2.35 -10.58 26.02
CA VAL A 5 -0.91 -10.79 26.19
C VAL A 5 -0.61 -11.83 27.28
N ALA A 6 -1.37 -11.85 28.35
CA ALA A 6 -1.21 -12.83 29.44
C ALA A 6 -1.45 -14.28 29.04
N ASN A 7 -2.19 -14.51 27.96
CA ASN A 7 -2.65 -15.83 27.55
C ASN A 7 -1.74 -16.52 26.51
N TYR A 8 -0.74 -15.80 25.97
CA TYR A 8 0.10 -16.31 24.89
C TYR A 8 1.57 -15.99 25.14
N ASP A 9 2.46 -16.86 24.70
CA ASP A 9 3.91 -16.66 24.81
C ASP A 9 4.49 -15.93 23.62
N VAL A 10 3.83 -16.03 22.45
CA VAL A 10 4.19 -15.35 21.20
C VAL A 10 2.97 -14.65 20.65
N ILE A 11 3.12 -13.39 20.29
CA ILE A 11 2.06 -12.56 19.71
C ILE A 11 2.53 -12.01 18.38
N VAL A 12 1.77 -12.24 17.33
CA VAL A 12 2.04 -11.76 15.97
C VAL A 12 1.07 -10.63 15.64
N THR A 13 1.59 -9.49 15.23
CA THR A 13 0.82 -8.29 14.91
C THR A 13 1.22 -7.77 13.53
N PRO A 14 0.32 -7.80 12.53
CA PRO A 14 0.61 -7.30 11.18
C PRO A 14 0.19 -5.83 11.03
N GLY A 15 1.11 -5.02 10.49
CA GLY A 15 0.85 -3.67 10.04
C GLY A 15 1.21 -2.58 11.04
N PHE A 16 1.39 -1.37 10.50
CA PHE A 16 1.79 -0.16 11.23
C PHE A 16 0.86 0.20 12.40
N GLN A 17 -0.42 -0.13 12.33
CA GLN A 17 -1.38 0.09 13.42
C GLN A 17 -0.98 -0.60 14.74
N PHE A 18 -0.06 -1.55 14.67
CA PHE A 18 0.50 -2.23 15.84
C PHE A 18 1.88 -1.73 16.26
N ALA A 19 2.40 -0.67 15.63
CA ALA A 19 3.72 -0.12 15.99
C ALA A 19 3.86 0.22 17.50
N GLY A 20 2.76 0.64 18.14
CA GLY A 20 2.71 0.88 19.59
C GLY A 20 2.83 -0.36 20.48
N ILE A 21 3.09 -1.56 19.92
CA ILE A 21 3.35 -2.80 20.66
C ILE A 21 4.54 -2.64 21.62
N SER A 22 5.43 -1.68 21.38
CA SER A 22 6.59 -1.36 22.20
C SER A 22 6.25 -1.21 23.67
N THR A 23 5.17 -0.49 23.98
CA THR A 23 4.71 -0.29 25.38
C THR A 23 4.33 -1.62 26.03
N ILE A 24 3.55 -2.44 25.31
CA ILE A 24 3.10 -3.75 25.82
C ILE A 24 4.29 -4.71 25.97
N ALA A 25 5.25 -4.67 25.06
CA ALA A 25 6.45 -5.50 25.12
C ALA A 25 7.34 -5.12 26.31
N GLY A 26 7.49 -3.82 26.60
CA GLY A 26 8.22 -3.33 27.77
C GLY A 26 7.63 -3.82 29.10
N ASP A 27 6.30 -3.85 29.19
CA ASP A 27 5.58 -4.33 30.37
C ASP A 27 5.57 -5.87 30.51
N ASN A 28 5.93 -6.62 29.44
CA ASN A 28 5.88 -8.08 29.37
C ASN A 28 7.19 -8.66 28.80
N PRO A 29 8.32 -8.54 29.52
CA PRO A 29 9.64 -8.93 29.03
C PRO A 29 9.80 -10.45 28.81
N ASP A 30 8.95 -11.27 29.41
CA ASP A 30 8.91 -12.73 29.25
C ASP A 30 8.17 -13.17 27.98
N LYS A 31 7.44 -12.28 27.31
CA LYS A 31 6.70 -12.56 26.09
C LYS A 31 7.50 -12.19 24.85
N LYS A 32 7.18 -12.79 23.69
CA LYS A 32 7.77 -12.50 22.40
C LYS A 32 6.74 -11.89 21.46
N PHE A 33 7.18 -10.90 20.71
CA PHE A 33 6.33 -10.19 19.76
C PHE A 33 6.95 -10.23 18.36
N ILE A 34 6.12 -10.50 17.36
CA ILE A 34 6.50 -10.41 15.95
C ILE A 34 5.64 -9.30 15.34
N LEU A 35 6.28 -8.22 14.93
CA LEU A 35 5.64 -7.09 14.28
C LEU A 35 5.97 -7.16 12.78
N ILE A 36 4.94 -7.32 11.95
CA ILE A 36 5.06 -7.46 10.50
C ILE A 36 4.71 -6.12 9.84
N ASP A 37 5.43 -5.75 8.78
CA ASP A 37 5.25 -4.52 8.00
C ASP A 37 5.43 -3.23 8.81
N SER A 38 6.19 -3.26 9.88
CA SER A 38 6.44 -2.06 10.67
C SER A 38 7.64 -2.21 11.58
N ASN A 39 8.25 -1.07 11.93
CA ASN A 39 9.15 -0.97 13.07
C ASN A 39 8.34 -0.61 14.32
N PRO A 40 8.81 -1.04 15.51
CA PRO A 40 8.20 -0.64 16.77
C PRO A 40 8.33 0.88 17.00
N GLN A 41 7.30 1.46 17.59
CA GLN A 41 7.34 2.87 17.95
C GLN A 41 8.43 3.13 18.98
N GLU A 42 9.19 4.21 18.78
CA GLU A 42 10.18 4.67 19.75
C GLU A 42 9.54 5.02 21.10
N ILE A 43 10.19 4.61 22.18
CA ILE A 43 9.86 4.98 23.56
C ILE A 43 11.11 5.54 24.22
N ASP A 44 11.11 6.80 24.62
CA ASP A 44 12.20 7.47 25.33
C ASP A 44 13.58 7.32 24.63
N GLY A 45 13.61 7.38 23.30
CA GLY A 45 14.81 7.22 22.50
C GLY A 45 15.20 5.75 22.22
N VAL A 46 14.42 4.78 22.69
CA VAL A 46 14.64 3.35 22.44
C VAL A 46 13.81 2.92 21.22
N THR A 47 14.48 2.40 20.20
CA THR A 47 13.88 1.90 18.95
C THR A 47 14.00 0.39 18.77
N GLU A 48 14.88 -0.26 19.55
CA GLU A 48 15.13 -1.69 19.51
C GLU A 48 14.73 -2.34 20.85
N PHE A 49 14.02 -3.43 20.79
CA PHE A 49 13.48 -4.15 21.95
C PHE A 49 13.86 -5.63 21.85
N ASP A 50 14.47 -6.18 22.89
CA ASP A 50 14.98 -7.57 22.91
C ASP A 50 13.89 -8.65 22.67
N ASN A 51 12.65 -8.30 22.92
CA ASN A 51 11.51 -9.20 22.80
C ASN A 51 10.57 -8.86 21.63
N ILE A 52 10.94 -7.91 20.76
CA ILE A 52 10.20 -7.60 19.53
C ILE A 52 11.08 -7.98 18.33
N TYR A 53 10.56 -8.86 17.46
CA TYR A 53 11.11 -9.12 16.14
C TYR A 53 10.30 -8.35 15.10
N ALA A 54 10.87 -7.27 14.58
CA ALA A 54 10.26 -6.46 13.53
C ALA A 54 10.65 -7.00 12.15
N MET A 55 9.67 -7.12 11.26
CA MET A 55 9.86 -7.54 9.87
C MET A 55 9.38 -6.42 8.96
N THR A 56 10.29 -5.90 8.15
CA THR A 56 9.99 -4.92 7.09
C THR A 56 10.37 -5.51 5.75
N PHE A 57 9.77 -5.03 4.68
CA PHE A 57 9.99 -5.50 3.31
C PHE A 57 10.38 -4.31 2.44
N ALA A 58 10.88 -4.59 1.22
CA ALA A 58 11.23 -3.59 0.22
C ALA A 58 10.02 -3.33 -0.69
N GLU A 59 8.97 -2.73 -0.15
CA GLU A 59 7.72 -2.44 -0.88
C GLU A 59 7.99 -1.51 -2.06
N GLU A 60 8.97 -0.61 -1.94
CA GLU A 60 9.42 0.28 -3.00
C GLU A 60 9.95 -0.48 -4.22
N GLU A 61 10.60 -1.64 -4.03
CA GLU A 61 11.07 -2.47 -5.15
C GLU A 61 9.87 -3.10 -5.88
N SER A 62 8.90 -3.63 -5.15
CA SER A 62 7.67 -4.17 -5.73
C SER A 62 6.87 -3.09 -6.47
N GLY A 63 6.73 -1.93 -5.85
CA GLY A 63 6.12 -0.75 -6.48
C GLY A 63 6.85 -0.35 -7.76
N PHE A 64 8.18 -0.32 -7.74
CA PHE A 64 9.00 0.02 -8.90
C PHE A 64 8.74 -0.92 -10.09
N PHE A 65 8.73 -2.23 -9.86
CA PHE A 65 8.44 -3.19 -10.94
C PHE A 65 7.00 -3.09 -11.44
N ALA A 66 6.03 -2.84 -10.54
CA ALA A 66 4.65 -2.60 -10.94
C ALA A 66 4.52 -1.33 -11.80
N GLY A 67 5.21 -0.24 -11.43
CA GLY A 67 5.28 1.00 -12.22
C GLY A 67 5.93 0.80 -13.58
N MET A 68 7.02 0.03 -13.65
CA MET A 68 7.63 -0.33 -14.93
C MET A 68 6.67 -1.12 -15.81
N ALA A 69 6.01 -2.15 -15.28
CA ALA A 69 5.08 -2.96 -16.03
C ALA A 69 3.90 -2.11 -16.55
N ALA A 70 3.31 -1.29 -15.70
CA ALA A 70 2.24 -0.39 -16.07
C ALA A 70 2.67 0.58 -17.19
N ALA A 71 3.84 1.20 -17.06
CA ALA A 71 4.34 2.16 -18.04
C ALA A 71 4.72 1.51 -19.38
N LEU A 72 5.13 0.25 -19.39
CA LEU A 72 5.43 -0.47 -20.63
C LEU A 72 4.16 -0.89 -21.37
N GLU A 73 3.11 -1.30 -20.64
CA GLU A 73 1.90 -1.91 -21.20
C GLU A 73 0.77 -0.93 -21.49
N THR A 74 0.74 0.25 -20.82
CA THR A 74 -0.35 1.22 -21.01
C THR A 74 -0.56 1.60 -22.47
N LYS A 75 -1.81 1.76 -22.86
CA LYS A 75 -2.25 2.22 -24.20
C LYS A 75 -2.64 3.69 -24.18
N THR A 76 -3.15 4.19 -23.07
CA THR A 76 -3.54 5.60 -22.92
C THR A 76 -2.35 6.50 -22.55
N GLY A 77 -1.27 5.93 -22.01
CA GLY A 77 -0.16 6.66 -21.43
C GLY A 77 -0.45 7.19 -20.03
N LYS A 78 -1.51 6.72 -19.36
CA LYS A 78 -1.90 7.13 -18.02
C LYS A 78 -2.07 5.92 -17.12
N VAL A 79 -1.34 5.94 -16.00
CA VAL A 79 -1.33 4.86 -15.02
C VAL A 79 -1.52 5.43 -13.61
N ALA A 80 -1.89 4.59 -12.66
CA ALA A 80 -2.05 5.04 -11.27
C ALA A 80 -1.68 3.95 -10.27
N VAL A 81 -1.38 4.36 -9.03
CA VAL A 81 -1.35 3.49 -7.86
C VAL A 81 -2.51 3.87 -6.94
N VAL A 82 -3.17 2.87 -6.37
CA VAL A 82 -4.24 3.05 -5.39
C VAL A 82 -3.86 2.31 -4.12
N ASN A 83 -3.78 3.06 -3.04
CA ASN A 83 -3.39 2.58 -1.70
C ASN A 83 -4.55 2.61 -0.72
N GLY A 84 -4.44 1.84 0.36
CA GLY A 84 -5.40 1.87 1.47
C GLY A 84 -5.25 3.11 2.33
N VAL A 85 -4.26 3.13 3.20
CA VAL A 85 -3.91 4.24 4.11
C VAL A 85 -2.44 4.59 3.90
N ALA A 86 -2.06 5.86 4.07
CA ALA A 86 -0.69 6.32 3.88
C ALA A 86 0.23 5.91 5.05
N TYR A 87 0.27 4.61 5.36
CA TYR A 87 1.28 4.02 6.23
C TYR A 87 2.62 3.91 5.51
N PRO A 88 3.74 3.78 6.22
CA PRO A 88 5.07 3.77 5.59
C PRO A 88 5.20 2.78 4.42
N SER A 89 4.73 1.54 4.56
CA SER A 89 4.75 0.54 3.48
C SER A 89 3.97 0.98 2.24
N ASN A 90 2.79 1.59 2.42
CA ASN A 90 1.99 2.09 1.29
C ASN A 90 2.63 3.31 0.60
N VAL A 91 3.28 4.18 1.37
CA VAL A 91 4.05 5.31 0.80
C VAL A 91 5.25 4.78 0.00
N ASN A 92 5.91 3.71 0.47
CA ASN A 92 6.98 3.04 -0.26
C ASN A 92 6.47 2.45 -1.58
N TYR A 93 5.32 1.77 -1.60
CA TYR A 93 4.68 1.28 -2.83
C TYR A 93 4.42 2.43 -3.82
N GLN A 94 3.86 3.55 -3.34
CA GLN A 94 3.60 4.72 -4.18
C GLN A 94 4.88 5.25 -4.82
N TYR A 95 5.89 5.60 -4.03
CA TYR A 95 7.13 6.18 -4.55
C TYR A 95 7.92 5.20 -5.41
N GLY A 96 7.86 3.92 -5.10
CA GLY A 96 8.38 2.86 -5.97
C GLY A 96 7.70 2.87 -7.33
N PHE A 97 6.37 2.87 -7.37
CA PHE A 97 5.59 2.89 -8.60
C PHE A 97 5.90 4.12 -9.47
N GLU A 98 5.88 5.31 -8.88
CA GLU A 98 6.22 6.55 -9.56
C GLU A 98 7.65 6.52 -10.13
N SER A 99 8.60 5.99 -9.35
CA SER A 99 9.99 5.81 -9.77
C SER A 99 10.11 4.83 -10.95
N GLY A 100 9.33 3.76 -10.95
CA GLY A 100 9.27 2.77 -12.03
C GLY A 100 8.73 3.38 -13.33
N VAL A 101 7.67 4.18 -13.25
CA VAL A 101 7.12 4.93 -14.40
C VAL A 101 8.18 5.91 -14.95
N ASN A 102 8.81 6.69 -14.07
CA ASN A 102 9.84 7.65 -14.46
C ASN A 102 11.06 6.95 -15.10
N TYR A 103 11.46 5.78 -14.58
CA TYR A 103 12.53 4.98 -15.16
C TYR A 103 12.20 4.56 -16.60
N VAL A 104 11.00 4.05 -16.85
CA VAL A 104 10.55 3.66 -18.20
C VAL A 104 10.51 4.87 -19.13
N ASN A 105 10.02 6.01 -18.67
CA ASN A 105 10.02 7.25 -19.45
C ASN A 105 11.44 7.65 -19.88
N ALA A 106 12.40 7.57 -18.94
CA ALA A 106 13.78 7.95 -19.22
C ALA A 106 14.51 6.94 -20.13
N MET A 107 14.28 5.64 -19.93
CA MET A 107 15.05 4.59 -20.63
C MET A 107 14.46 4.22 -21.99
N TYR A 108 13.16 4.41 -22.20
CA TYR A 108 12.45 3.98 -23.40
C TYR A 108 11.80 5.13 -24.18
N ASP A 109 12.16 6.39 -23.85
CA ASP A 109 11.60 7.62 -24.47
C ASP A 109 10.06 7.63 -24.52
N LYS A 110 9.44 7.11 -23.45
CA LYS A 110 7.99 7.15 -23.27
C LYS A 110 7.57 8.42 -22.53
N LYS A 111 6.29 8.73 -22.56
CA LYS A 111 5.68 9.89 -21.87
C LYS A 111 4.44 9.43 -21.10
N VAL A 112 4.65 8.47 -20.22
CA VAL A 112 3.59 7.95 -19.36
C VAL A 112 3.44 8.87 -18.16
N GLU A 113 2.20 9.23 -17.84
CA GLU A 113 1.83 10.03 -16.67
C GLU A 113 1.28 9.12 -15.58
N PHE A 114 1.73 9.27 -14.34
CA PHE A 114 1.02 8.72 -13.19
C PHE A 114 0.01 9.75 -12.71
N ILE A 115 -1.24 9.30 -12.54
CA ILE A 115 -2.37 10.18 -12.24
C ILE A 115 -2.67 10.15 -10.74
N GLU A 116 -2.73 11.33 -10.16
CA GLU A 116 -3.10 11.56 -8.77
C GLU A 116 -4.41 12.37 -8.70
N LEU A 117 -5.31 11.94 -7.84
CA LEU A 117 -6.56 12.63 -7.56
C LEU A 117 -6.40 13.48 -6.30
N PRO A 118 -6.40 14.81 -6.37
CA PRO A 118 -6.19 15.68 -5.20
C PRO A 118 -7.15 15.42 -4.04
N ALA A 119 -8.36 14.94 -4.34
CA ALA A 119 -9.37 14.59 -3.32
C ALA A 119 -9.01 13.33 -2.51
N TYR A 120 -8.06 12.54 -3.00
CA TYR A 120 -7.62 11.28 -2.41
C TYR A 120 -6.13 11.30 -2.04
N ALA A 121 -5.51 12.47 -2.01
CA ALA A 121 -4.12 12.61 -1.59
C ALA A 121 -3.94 12.10 -0.15
N GLY A 122 -2.86 11.32 0.05
CA GLY A 122 -2.55 10.74 1.35
C GLY A 122 -1.95 11.75 2.31
N THR A 123 -2.21 11.52 3.58
CA THR A 123 -1.48 12.17 4.69
C THR A 123 -0.78 11.06 5.46
N ASP A 124 0.53 11.12 5.54
CA ASP A 124 1.32 10.10 6.22
C ASP A 124 1.22 10.19 7.76
N VAL A 125 1.91 9.29 8.42
CA VAL A 125 1.92 9.19 9.89
C VAL A 125 2.59 10.37 10.60
N THR A 126 3.31 11.22 9.86
CA THR A 126 3.91 12.48 10.38
C THR A 126 2.99 13.68 10.18
N GLY A 127 1.89 13.51 9.44
CA GLY A 127 0.97 14.57 9.05
C GLY A 127 1.36 15.29 7.74
N ALA A 128 2.37 14.78 7.02
CA ALA A 128 2.76 15.33 5.73
C ALA A 128 1.84 14.83 4.61
N ASN A 129 1.50 15.73 3.66
CA ASN A 129 0.83 15.33 2.44
C ASN A 129 1.84 14.63 1.52
N VAL A 130 1.53 13.39 1.11
CA VAL A 130 2.37 12.55 0.25
C VAL A 130 1.82 12.40 -1.17
N GLY A 131 0.74 13.10 -1.51
CA GLY A 131 0.08 12.93 -2.82
C GLY A 131 -0.57 11.55 -2.97
N GLY A 132 -0.50 11.00 -4.16
CA GLY A 132 -1.00 9.65 -4.47
C GLY A 132 -2.53 9.52 -4.44
N ASN A 133 -3.01 8.27 -4.43
CA ASN A 133 -4.44 7.96 -4.35
C ASN A 133 -4.67 7.00 -3.18
N TYR A 134 -5.27 7.48 -2.12
CA TYR A 134 -5.53 6.72 -0.90
C TYR A 134 -7.04 6.63 -0.62
N VAL A 135 -7.53 5.40 -0.42
CA VAL A 135 -8.94 5.17 -0.07
C VAL A 135 -9.27 5.66 1.34
N GLY A 136 -8.26 5.72 2.21
CA GLY A 136 -8.41 6.07 3.63
C GLY A 136 -8.75 4.87 4.53
N SER A 137 -8.84 3.66 3.94
CA SER A 137 -9.18 2.41 4.64
C SER A 137 -8.63 1.23 3.88
N PHE A 138 -8.43 0.09 4.57
CA PHE A 138 -8.18 -1.21 3.94
C PHE A 138 -9.44 -2.09 3.86
N ALA A 139 -10.61 -1.57 4.25
CA ALA A 139 -11.87 -2.33 4.33
C ALA A 139 -13.09 -1.57 3.78
N ASP A 140 -12.87 -0.57 2.93
CA ASP A 140 -13.92 0.25 2.31
C ASP A 140 -13.96 0.03 0.78
N GLU A 141 -14.53 -1.11 0.38
CA GLU A 141 -14.71 -1.46 -1.02
C GLU A 141 -15.53 -0.43 -1.82
N PRO A 142 -16.66 0.13 -1.30
CA PRO A 142 -17.40 1.15 -2.02
C PRO A 142 -16.56 2.38 -2.38
N THR A 143 -15.76 2.91 -1.43
CA THR A 143 -14.86 4.04 -1.71
C THR A 143 -13.74 3.63 -2.67
N GLY A 144 -13.20 2.40 -2.57
CA GLY A 144 -12.25 1.87 -3.54
C GLY A 144 -12.79 1.89 -4.97
N LYS A 145 -14.05 1.49 -5.17
CA LYS A 145 -14.72 1.57 -6.47
C LYS A 145 -14.87 3.02 -6.98
N VAL A 146 -15.19 3.96 -6.09
CA VAL A 146 -15.28 5.39 -6.46
C VAL A 146 -13.94 5.91 -6.94
N VAL A 147 -12.84 5.60 -6.22
CA VAL A 147 -11.48 5.98 -6.62
C VAL A 147 -11.11 5.37 -7.97
N GLY A 148 -11.35 4.07 -8.15
CA GLY A 148 -11.09 3.38 -9.43
C GLY A 148 -11.83 4.03 -10.59
N ASN A 149 -13.13 4.29 -10.45
CA ASN A 149 -13.93 4.97 -11.48
C ASN A 149 -13.43 6.39 -11.77
N ALA A 150 -13.02 7.14 -10.75
CA ALA A 150 -12.48 8.48 -10.94
C ALA A 150 -11.18 8.45 -11.77
N LEU A 151 -10.27 7.52 -11.48
CA LEU A 151 -9.03 7.33 -12.25
C LEU A 151 -9.31 6.90 -13.70
N ILE A 152 -10.25 5.98 -13.91
CA ILE A 152 -10.68 5.56 -15.26
C ILE A 152 -11.25 6.75 -16.04
N ASN A 153 -12.03 7.61 -15.41
CA ASN A 153 -12.56 8.83 -16.02
C ASN A 153 -11.46 9.85 -16.41
N GLU A 154 -10.31 9.85 -15.69
CA GLU A 154 -9.11 10.61 -16.06
C GLU A 154 -8.32 9.95 -17.21
N GLY A 155 -8.73 8.77 -17.65
CA GLY A 155 -8.12 8.03 -18.76
C GLY A 155 -7.03 7.04 -18.32
N VAL A 156 -6.95 6.70 -17.04
CA VAL A 156 -6.07 5.63 -16.55
C VAL A 156 -6.56 4.29 -17.08
N ASP A 157 -5.65 3.51 -17.66
CA ASP A 157 -5.92 2.16 -18.15
C ASP A 157 -5.17 1.06 -17.40
N ILE A 158 -4.21 1.42 -16.54
CA ILE A 158 -3.56 0.45 -15.65
C ILE A 158 -3.43 1.02 -14.24
N MET A 159 -3.91 0.26 -13.25
CA MET A 159 -3.82 0.61 -11.83
C MET A 159 -3.06 -0.48 -11.06
N PHE A 160 -2.05 -0.09 -10.27
CA PHE A 160 -1.47 -0.93 -9.23
C PHE A 160 -2.26 -0.72 -7.94
N VAL A 161 -2.67 -1.81 -7.27
CA VAL A 161 -3.63 -1.73 -6.16
C VAL A 161 -3.05 -2.39 -4.91
N ALA A 162 -2.66 -1.56 -3.93
CA ALA A 162 -2.16 -1.95 -2.61
C ALA A 162 -3.09 -1.44 -1.51
N ALA A 163 -4.37 -1.85 -1.55
CA ALA A 163 -5.45 -1.30 -0.74
C ALA A 163 -6.24 -2.35 0.07
N GLY A 164 -5.73 -3.58 0.19
CA GLY A 164 -6.42 -4.65 0.90
C GLY A 164 -7.83 -4.87 0.38
N GLY A 165 -8.81 -5.08 1.26
CA GLY A 165 -10.22 -5.26 0.89
C GLY A 165 -10.83 -4.07 0.15
N SER A 166 -10.35 -2.84 0.39
CA SER A 166 -10.79 -1.68 -0.41
C SER A 166 -10.40 -1.81 -1.88
N GLY A 167 -9.32 -2.55 -2.18
CA GLY A 167 -8.86 -2.85 -3.53
C GLY A 167 -9.88 -3.62 -4.36
N ASN A 168 -10.73 -4.45 -3.76
CA ASN A 168 -11.78 -5.17 -4.47
C ASN A 168 -12.74 -4.23 -5.21
N GLY A 169 -12.94 -3.04 -4.66
CA GLY A 169 -13.71 -1.99 -5.32
C GLY A 169 -13.03 -1.47 -6.59
N VAL A 170 -11.70 -1.31 -6.55
CA VAL A 170 -10.91 -0.90 -7.73
C VAL A 170 -10.95 -1.98 -8.80
N PHE A 171 -10.80 -3.26 -8.43
CA PHE A 171 -10.97 -4.38 -9.37
C PHE A 171 -12.36 -4.39 -9.98
N THR A 172 -13.40 -4.13 -9.19
CA THR A 172 -14.78 -4.04 -9.69
C THR A 172 -14.94 -2.90 -10.72
N ALA A 173 -14.36 -1.72 -10.44
CA ALA A 173 -14.38 -0.61 -11.38
C ALA A 173 -13.67 -0.96 -12.70
N ALA A 174 -12.52 -1.63 -12.63
CA ALA A 174 -11.76 -2.06 -13.81
C ALA A 174 -12.52 -3.12 -14.62
N LYS A 175 -13.20 -4.08 -13.96
CA LYS A 175 -14.03 -5.10 -14.62
C LYS A 175 -15.20 -4.50 -15.42
N GLU A 176 -15.75 -3.39 -14.96
CA GLU A 176 -16.87 -2.70 -15.60
C GLU A 176 -16.43 -1.79 -16.75
N ALA A 177 -15.12 -1.61 -16.94
CA ALA A 177 -14.56 -0.72 -17.96
C ALA A 177 -13.75 -1.52 -18.99
N ASP A 178 -13.95 -1.19 -20.27
CA ASP A 178 -13.23 -1.83 -21.36
C ASP A 178 -11.76 -1.41 -21.41
N GLY A 179 -10.85 -2.39 -21.50
CA GLY A 179 -9.42 -2.15 -21.72
C GLY A 179 -8.65 -1.64 -20.49
N VAL A 180 -9.25 -1.69 -19.31
CA VAL A 180 -8.60 -1.36 -18.04
C VAL A 180 -8.04 -2.62 -17.40
N MET A 181 -6.80 -2.51 -16.91
CA MET A 181 -6.08 -3.59 -16.23
C MET A 181 -5.72 -3.20 -14.80
N VAL A 182 -5.55 -4.21 -13.95
CA VAL A 182 -5.09 -4.03 -12.57
C VAL A 182 -3.89 -4.93 -12.30
N ILE A 183 -2.97 -4.43 -11.50
CA ILE A 183 -1.86 -5.17 -10.90
C ILE A 183 -2.21 -5.34 -9.44
N GLY A 184 -2.33 -6.57 -8.97
CA GLY A 184 -2.62 -6.91 -7.58
C GLY A 184 -1.40 -6.84 -6.68
N CYS A 185 -1.59 -7.03 -5.37
CA CYS A 185 -0.58 -6.97 -4.33
C CYS A 185 -0.76 -8.11 -3.32
N ASP A 186 0.33 -8.54 -2.70
CA ASP A 186 0.45 -9.47 -1.57
C ASP A 186 0.08 -10.92 -1.87
N VAL A 187 -0.98 -11.17 -2.62
CA VAL A 187 -1.48 -12.51 -2.97
C VAL A 187 -1.81 -12.60 -4.46
N ASP A 188 -2.02 -13.81 -4.96
CA ASP A 188 -2.54 -14.01 -6.32
C ASP A 188 -4.01 -13.56 -6.38
N GLN A 189 -4.23 -12.41 -7.02
CA GLN A 189 -5.54 -11.79 -7.20
C GLN A 189 -6.07 -11.92 -8.63
N TYR A 190 -5.52 -12.86 -9.42
CA TYR A 190 -5.95 -13.03 -10.82
C TYR A 190 -7.46 -13.29 -10.94
N ASP A 191 -8.00 -14.15 -10.09
CA ASP A 191 -9.43 -14.47 -10.12
C ASP A 191 -10.32 -13.32 -9.60
N ASP A 192 -9.80 -12.47 -8.71
CA ASP A 192 -10.50 -11.26 -8.23
C ASP A 192 -10.66 -10.23 -9.37
N GLY A 193 -9.65 -10.11 -10.23
CA GLY A 193 -9.61 -9.21 -11.39
C GLY A 193 -10.22 -9.79 -12.68
N LYS A 194 -10.55 -11.07 -12.74
CA LYS A 194 -11.00 -11.76 -13.95
C LYS A 194 -12.41 -11.34 -14.39
N ASN A 195 -12.55 -11.03 -15.66
CA ASN A 195 -13.85 -10.81 -16.35
C ASN A 195 -14.50 -12.12 -16.78
#